data_62025c1bbba6f76f85f720d4dc56e129
#
_entry.id   62025c1bbba6f76f85f720d4dc56e129
#
_cell.length_a   1.000
_cell.length_b   1.000
_cell.length_c   1.000
_cell.angle_alpha   90.00
_cell.angle_beta   90.00
_cell.angle_gamma   90.00
#
_symmetry.space_group_name_H-M   'P 1'
#
loop_
_entity.id
_entity.type
_entity.pdbx_description
1 polymer ?
#
loop_
_entity_poly.entity_id
_entity_poly.type
_entity_poly.pdbx_seq_one_letter_code
_entity_poly.pdbx_strand_id
1 'polypeptide(L)'
;MFNQITLLGYLGKDATSSDKGGTIVTKFSVATKKSWKDQNDEWQEKSQWHQVVCFGETFEAMTPRLVKGAQVFVQGQLATHNYDRTIKVPAGNGKVIEHVIKQLVVEVKADTIRVLDRSVNPDNDAAEPEPTEAP
;
A
#
# COMPACT_ATOMS: atom_id res chain seq x y z
N MET A 1 -1.12 -24.74 -8.93
CA MET A 1 -1.73 -23.41 -8.92
C MET A 1 -0.73 -22.40 -8.38
N PHE A 2 -0.75 -21.17 -8.91
CA PHE A 2 0.28 -20.19 -8.62
C PHE A 2 -0.33 -18.81 -8.44
N ASN A 3 0.05 -18.12 -7.36
CA ASN A 3 -0.40 -16.77 -7.05
C ASN A 3 0.79 -16.02 -6.44
N GLN A 4 1.38 -15.11 -7.21
CA GLN A 4 2.53 -14.35 -6.76
C GLN A 4 2.48 -12.93 -7.30
N ILE A 5 2.78 -11.98 -6.42
CA ILE A 5 2.97 -10.58 -6.77
C ILE A 5 4.33 -10.14 -6.26
N THR A 6 5.05 -9.42 -7.11
CA THR A 6 6.33 -8.81 -6.78
C THR A 6 6.23 -7.32 -7.01
N LEU A 7 6.54 -6.53 -5.99
CA LEU A 7 6.52 -5.07 -6.04
C LEU A 7 7.89 -4.52 -5.66
N LEU A 8 8.33 -3.53 -6.40
CA LEU A 8 9.47 -2.69 -6.05
C LEU A 8 9.01 -1.24 -6.12
N GLY A 9 9.00 -0.57 -4.99
CA GLY A 9 8.46 0.79 -4.93
C GLY A 9 8.79 1.49 -3.64
N TYR A 10 8.08 2.57 -3.37
CA TYR A 10 8.31 3.44 -2.22
C TYR A 10 7.09 3.49 -1.32
N LEU A 11 7.31 3.59 0.00
CA LEU A 11 6.24 3.81 0.94
C LEU A 11 5.75 5.26 0.87
N GLY A 12 4.43 5.42 0.84
CA GLY A 12 3.79 6.74 0.89
C GLY A 12 3.57 7.27 2.30
N LYS A 13 3.54 6.38 3.28
CA LYS A 13 3.36 6.66 4.70
C LYS A 13 4.13 5.66 5.53
N ASP A 14 4.36 5.98 6.80
CA ASP A 14 4.91 5.03 7.75
C ASP A 14 3.99 3.81 7.89
N ALA A 15 4.57 2.61 8.00
CA ALA A 15 3.80 1.41 8.27
C ALA A 15 3.16 1.46 9.65
N THR A 16 2.01 0.83 9.77
CA THR A 16 1.29 0.69 11.03
C THR A 16 1.23 -0.77 11.46
N SER A 17 1.48 -1.03 12.73
CA SER A 17 1.33 -2.35 13.32
C SER A 17 0.25 -2.33 14.38
N SER A 18 -0.55 -3.38 14.42
CA SER A 18 -1.57 -3.57 15.46
C SER A 18 -1.67 -5.03 15.85
N ASP A 19 -2.03 -5.26 17.12
CA ASP A 19 -2.32 -6.60 17.61
C ASP A 19 -3.83 -6.85 17.49
N LYS A 20 -4.20 -7.90 16.76
CA LYS A 20 -5.59 -8.32 16.59
C LYS A 20 -5.76 -9.74 17.10
N GLY A 21 -6.20 -9.86 18.34
CA GLY A 21 -6.46 -11.16 18.95
C GLY A 21 -5.24 -12.05 19.07
N GLY A 22 -4.09 -11.49 19.42
CA GLY A 22 -2.82 -12.20 19.54
C GLY A 22 -2.02 -12.32 18.24
N THR A 23 -2.57 -11.83 17.12
CA THR A 23 -1.87 -11.79 15.84
C THR A 23 -1.46 -10.36 15.52
N ILE A 24 -0.17 -10.16 15.28
CA ILE A 24 0.37 -8.85 14.91
C ILE A 24 0.21 -8.66 13.41
N VAL A 25 -0.45 -7.57 13.03
CA VAL A 25 -0.70 -7.22 11.63
C VAL A 25 0.02 -5.92 11.33
N THR A 26 0.88 -5.92 10.32
CA THR A 26 1.57 -4.74 9.83
C THR A 26 1.03 -4.38 8.45
N LYS A 27 0.65 -3.12 8.27
CA LYS A 27 0.08 -2.62 7.02
C LYS A 27 0.83 -1.40 6.52
N PHE A 28 1.03 -1.34 5.21
CA PHE A 28 1.59 -0.18 4.55
C PHE A 28 1.16 -0.13 3.08
N SER A 29 1.36 1.02 2.46
CA SER A 29 1.08 1.22 1.04
C SER A 29 2.38 1.41 0.28
N VAL A 30 2.48 0.75 -0.87
CA VAL A 30 3.63 0.85 -1.76
C VAL A 30 3.20 1.49 -3.07
N ALA A 31 3.91 2.53 -3.49
CA ALA A 31 3.70 3.16 -4.78
C ALA A 31 4.66 2.58 -5.83
N THR A 32 4.11 2.17 -6.95
CA THR A 32 4.87 1.83 -8.15
C THR A 32 4.52 2.82 -9.24
N LYS A 33 5.53 3.27 -9.99
CA LYS A 33 5.35 4.24 -11.05
C LYS A 33 5.54 3.60 -12.42
N LYS A 34 4.69 4.00 -13.35
CA LYS A 34 4.82 3.62 -14.76
C LYS A 34 4.90 4.87 -15.60
N SER A 35 5.88 4.93 -16.48
CA SER A 35 6.06 6.01 -17.45
C SER A 35 5.90 5.48 -18.86
N TRP A 36 5.23 6.23 -19.71
CA TRP A 36 5.07 5.88 -21.13
C TRP A 36 4.99 7.15 -21.97
N LYS A 37 5.23 7.00 -23.27
CA LYS A 37 4.96 8.06 -24.25
C LYS A 37 3.53 7.94 -24.78
N ASP A 38 2.81 9.05 -24.81
CA ASP A 38 1.49 9.11 -25.41
C ASP A 38 1.56 9.29 -26.95
N GLN A 39 0.40 9.45 -27.57
CA GLN A 39 0.28 9.63 -29.02
C GLN A 39 0.92 10.92 -29.51
N ASN A 40 1.11 11.90 -28.64
CA ASN A 40 1.71 13.21 -28.95
C ASN A 40 3.22 13.25 -28.66
N ASP A 41 3.86 12.08 -28.45
CA ASP A 41 5.27 11.95 -28.05
C ASP A 41 5.61 12.61 -26.71
N GLU A 42 4.60 12.84 -25.88
CA GLU A 42 4.78 13.39 -24.53
C GLU A 42 4.88 12.26 -23.49
N TRP A 43 5.78 12.42 -22.54
CA TRP A 43 5.93 11.49 -21.44
C TRP A 43 4.81 11.65 -20.44
N GLN A 44 4.14 10.53 -20.16
CA GLN A 44 3.12 10.42 -19.11
C GLN A 44 3.63 9.54 -17.98
N GLU A 45 3.16 9.80 -16.77
CA GLU A 45 3.53 9.06 -15.58
C GLU A 45 2.29 8.78 -14.74
N LYS A 46 2.19 7.56 -14.25
CA LYS A 46 1.09 7.17 -13.35
C LYS A 46 1.65 6.36 -12.18
N SER A 47 1.23 6.74 -10.98
CA SER A 47 1.49 5.97 -9.76
C SER A 47 0.35 5.02 -9.47
N GLN A 48 0.69 3.79 -9.12
CA GLN A 48 -0.25 2.80 -8.64
C GLN A 48 0.06 2.53 -7.18
N TRP A 49 -0.96 2.61 -6.32
CA TRP A 49 -0.83 2.33 -4.89
C TRP A 49 -1.30 0.92 -4.58
N HIS A 50 -0.46 0.19 -3.86
CA HIS A 50 -0.74 -1.18 -3.47
C HIS A 50 -0.82 -1.27 -1.96
N GLN A 51 -1.90 -1.86 -1.45
CA GLN A 51 -2.03 -2.15 -0.03
C GLN A 51 -1.32 -3.45 0.29
N VAL A 52 -0.41 -3.40 1.24
CA VAL A 52 0.37 -4.56 1.68
C VAL A 52 0.05 -4.86 3.13
N VAL A 53 -0.21 -6.12 3.41
CA VAL A 53 -0.45 -6.63 4.75
C VAL A 53 0.52 -7.77 5.02
N CYS A 54 1.05 -7.81 6.22
CA CYS A 54 1.91 -8.91 6.67
C CYS A 54 1.64 -9.22 8.13
N PHE A 55 1.92 -10.46 8.50
CA PHE A 55 1.58 -11.00 9.81
C PHE A 55 2.81 -11.51 10.52
N GLY A 56 2.88 -11.27 11.81
CA GLY A 56 3.87 -11.83 12.70
C GLY A 56 4.91 -10.84 13.22
N GLU A 57 5.68 -11.30 14.19
CA GLU A 57 6.66 -10.48 14.91
C GLU A 57 7.85 -10.06 14.04
N THR A 58 8.22 -10.90 13.08
CA THR A 58 9.34 -10.59 12.18
C THR A 58 9.05 -9.32 11.38
N PHE A 59 7.83 -9.15 10.89
CA PHE A 59 7.45 -7.95 10.14
C PHE A 59 7.23 -6.77 11.07
N GLU A 60 6.72 -6.99 12.28
CA GLU A 60 6.63 -5.93 13.28
C GLU A 60 8.01 -5.33 13.57
N ALA A 61 9.02 -6.17 13.70
CA ALA A 61 10.40 -5.72 13.95
C ALA A 61 10.95 -4.85 12.82
N MET A 62 10.41 -4.95 11.62
CA MET A 62 10.79 -4.12 10.47
C MET A 62 10.11 -2.74 10.45
N THR A 63 9.06 -2.55 11.24
CA THR A 63 8.24 -1.33 11.22
C THR A 63 9.06 -0.04 11.35
N PRO A 64 10.09 0.06 12.21
CA PRO A 64 10.92 1.27 12.29
C PRO A 64 11.63 1.63 10.98
N ARG A 65 11.83 0.66 10.10
CA ARG A 65 12.47 0.86 8.79
C ARG A 65 11.44 1.08 7.67
N LEU A 66 10.17 0.72 7.89
CA LEU A 66 9.08 0.89 6.95
C LEU A 66 8.45 2.26 7.12
N VAL A 67 9.20 3.28 6.74
CA VAL A 67 8.82 4.68 6.89
C VAL A 67 8.58 5.33 5.54
N LYS A 68 7.87 6.46 5.54
CA LYS A 68 7.61 7.24 4.34
C LYS A 68 8.89 7.48 3.55
N GLY A 69 8.84 7.21 2.26
CA GLY A 69 9.97 7.39 1.34
C GLY A 69 10.94 6.22 1.26
N ALA A 70 10.80 5.21 2.12
CA ALA A 70 11.65 4.03 2.05
C ALA A 70 11.36 3.23 0.79
N GLN A 71 12.41 2.76 0.13
CA GLN A 71 12.29 1.85 -0.99
C GLN A 71 12.20 0.42 -0.48
N VAL A 72 11.22 -0.32 -0.97
CA VAL A 72 10.97 -1.69 -0.54
C VAL A 72 10.78 -2.63 -1.72
N PHE A 73 11.22 -3.85 -1.53
CA PHE A 73 10.93 -5.00 -2.37
C PHE A 73 9.98 -5.90 -1.60
N VAL A 74 8.82 -6.21 -2.19
CA VAL A 74 7.78 -7.02 -1.57
C VAL A 74 7.42 -8.17 -2.48
N GLN A 75 7.40 -9.37 -1.95
CA GLN A 75 6.83 -10.54 -2.60
C GLN A 75 5.75 -11.15 -1.74
N GLY A 76 4.69 -11.60 -2.37
CA GLY A 76 3.59 -12.22 -1.68
C GLY A 76 2.51 -12.70 -2.63
N GLN A 77 1.31 -12.76 -2.12
CA GLN A 77 0.14 -13.24 -2.85
C GLN A 77 -0.91 -12.15 -2.92
N LEU A 78 -1.65 -12.15 -4.03
CA LEU A 78 -2.87 -11.34 -4.11
C LEU A 78 -3.92 -11.96 -3.21
N ALA A 79 -4.45 -11.17 -2.28
CA ALA A 79 -5.50 -11.57 -1.39
C ALA A 79 -6.70 -10.65 -1.55
N THR A 80 -7.89 -11.23 -1.60
CA THR A 80 -9.12 -10.47 -1.69
C THR A 80 -10.08 -10.93 -0.59
N HIS A 81 -10.77 -9.98 0.01
CA HIS A 81 -11.83 -10.30 0.95
C HIS A 81 -12.92 -9.23 0.87
N ASN A 82 -14.11 -9.61 1.26
CA ASN A 82 -15.22 -8.69 1.36
C ASN A 82 -15.47 -8.34 2.83
N TYR A 83 -15.84 -7.11 3.07
CA TYR A 83 -16.38 -6.73 4.36
C TYR A 83 -17.65 -5.92 4.19
N ASP A 84 -18.52 -5.98 5.19
CA ASP A 84 -19.76 -5.22 5.20
C ASP A 84 -19.46 -3.81 5.69
N ARG A 85 -19.87 -2.84 4.90
CA ARG A 85 -19.79 -1.43 5.25
C ARG A 85 -21.18 -0.86 5.36
N THR A 86 -21.48 -0.26 6.51
CA THR A 86 -22.74 0.43 6.70
C THR A 86 -22.60 1.88 6.26
N ILE A 87 -23.45 2.30 5.34
CA ILE A 87 -23.53 3.69 4.91
C ILE A 87 -24.87 4.28 5.35
N LYS A 88 -24.85 5.55 5.76
CA LYS A 88 -26.06 6.29 6.11
C LYS A 88 -26.46 7.17 4.96
N VAL A 89 -27.68 6.97 4.47
CA VAL A 89 -28.23 7.72 3.35
C VAL A 89 -29.41 8.56 3.86
N PRO A 90 -29.45 9.86 3.56
CA PRO A 90 -30.60 10.69 3.90
C PRO A 90 -31.84 10.21 3.15
N ALA A 91 -32.93 9.95 3.89
CA ALA A 91 -34.18 9.41 3.33
C ALA A 91 -35.31 10.45 3.19
N GLY A 92 -35.00 11.74 3.29
CA GLY A 92 -36.01 12.80 3.37
C GLY A 92 -36.64 12.86 4.77
N ASN A 93 -37.35 13.93 5.07
CA ASN A 93 -38.01 14.16 6.39
C ASN A 93 -37.08 14.06 7.60
N GLY A 94 -35.79 14.29 7.44
CA GLY A 94 -34.81 14.21 8.52
C GLY A 94 -34.48 12.80 9.00
N LYS A 95 -34.98 11.77 8.31
CA LYS A 95 -34.65 10.37 8.62
C LYS A 95 -33.42 9.91 7.86
N VAL A 96 -32.66 9.01 8.48
CA VAL A 96 -31.48 8.40 7.91
C VAL A 96 -31.74 6.90 7.74
N ILE A 97 -31.52 6.38 6.53
CA ILE A 97 -31.59 4.95 6.26
C ILE A 97 -30.19 4.38 6.25
N GLU A 98 -29.99 3.29 6.96
CA GLU A 98 -28.73 2.55 6.95
C GLU A 98 -28.78 1.49 5.86
N HIS A 99 -27.78 1.52 4.97
CA HIS A 99 -27.54 0.48 3.96
C HIS A 99 -26.28 -0.25 4.25
N VAL A 100 -26.33 -1.57 4.18
CA VAL A 100 -25.15 -2.44 4.26
C VAL A 100 -24.71 -2.76 2.85
N ILE A 101 -23.49 -2.38 2.50
CA ILE A 101 -22.89 -2.71 1.22
C ILE A 101 -21.68 -3.60 1.45
N LYS A 102 -21.46 -4.53 0.52
CA LYS A 102 -20.26 -5.35 0.53
C LYS A 102 -19.17 -4.60 -0.22
N GLN A 103 -18.03 -4.41 0.44
CA GLN A 103 -16.86 -3.78 -0.16
C GLN A 103 -15.76 -4.81 -0.36
N LEU A 104 -15.26 -4.89 -1.60
CA LEU A 104 -14.13 -5.73 -1.95
C LEU A 104 -12.85 -5.03 -1.55
N VAL A 105 -12.01 -5.73 -0.79
CA VAL A 105 -10.67 -5.29 -0.48
C VAL A 105 -9.69 -6.16 -1.24
N VAL A 106 -8.78 -5.53 -1.97
CA VAL A 106 -7.69 -6.18 -2.70
C VAL A 106 -6.39 -5.74 -2.05
N GLU A 107 -5.61 -6.70 -1.57
CA GLU A 107 -4.35 -6.41 -0.91
C GLU A 107 -3.30 -7.47 -1.24
N VAL A 108 -2.05 -7.14 -1.02
CA VAL A 108 -0.93 -8.07 -1.15
C VAL A 108 -0.59 -8.60 0.24
N LYS A 109 -0.75 -9.89 0.42
CA LYS A 109 -0.28 -10.57 1.64
C LYS A 109 1.18 -10.91 1.45
N ALA A 110 2.05 -10.19 2.14
CA ALA A 110 3.49 -10.31 1.94
C ALA A 110 4.07 -11.52 2.65
N ASP A 111 4.92 -12.24 1.93
CA ASP A 111 5.76 -13.32 2.47
C ASP A 111 7.18 -12.84 2.70
N THR A 112 7.65 -11.94 1.85
CA THR A 112 9.02 -11.41 1.89
C THR A 112 8.98 -9.90 1.72
N ILE A 113 9.68 -9.20 2.60
CA ILE A 113 9.87 -7.76 2.52
C ILE A 113 11.36 -7.47 2.69
N ARG A 114 11.92 -6.68 1.79
CA ARG A 114 13.28 -6.17 1.87
C ARG A 114 13.25 -4.66 1.81
N VAL A 115 13.79 -4.01 2.81
CA VAL A 115 14.02 -2.57 2.78
C VAL A 115 15.35 -2.34 2.11
N LEU A 116 15.33 -1.59 1.02
CA LEU A 116 16.53 -1.30 0.25
C LEU A 116 17.18 -0.05 0.83
N ASP A 117 18.35 -0.24 1.46
CA ASP A 117 19.10 0.88 2.02
C ASP A 117 19.66 1.72 0.89
N ARG A 118 19.42 3.03 0.98
CA ARG A 118 20.08 3.97 0.09
C ARG A 118 21.57 3.99 0.45
N SER A 119 22.42 3.86 -0.56
CA SER A 119 23.77 4.37 -0.39
C SER A 119 23.64 5.86 -0.15
N VAL A 120 24.08 6.31 1.02
CA VAL A 120 24.05 7.72 1.39
C VAL A 120 25.06 8.45 0.50
N ASN A 121 24.57 8.90 -0.65
CA ASN A 121 25.32 9.85 -1.46
C ASN A 121 24.64 11.20 -1.25
N PRO A 122 25.28 12.15 -0.55
CA PRO A 122 24.67 13.43 -0.23
C PRO A 122 24.16 14.20 -1.47
N ASP A 123 24.76 13.94 -2.62
CA ASP A 123 24.37 14.57 -3.88
C ASP A 123 23.10 13.95 -4.50
N ASN A 124 22.74 12.74 -4.09
CA ASN A 124 21.57 12.05 -4.59
C ASN A 124 20.33 12.20 -3.67
N ASP A 125 20.53 12.51 -2.41
CA ASP A 125 19.41 12.64 -1.46
C ASP A 125 18.48 13.81 -1.80
N ALA A 126 19.00 14.82 -2.49
CA ALA A 126 18.21 15.96 -2.94
C ALA A 126 17.45 15.69 -4.25
N ALA A 127 17.75 14.61 -4.96
CA ALA A 127 17.23 14.33 -6.31
C ALA A 127 16.16 13.25 -6.36
N GLU A 128 15.89 12.55 -5.27
CA GLU A 128 14.85 11.52 -5.26
C GLU A 128 13.47 12.15 -5.07
N PRO A 129 12.59 11.95 -6.05
CA PRO A 129 11.22 12.42 -5.88
C PRO A 129 10.53 11.64 -4.77
N GLU A 130 9.88 12.34 -3.87
CA GLU A 130 8.96 11.70 -2.94
C GLU A 130 7.90 10.94 -3.73
N PRO A 131 7.43 9.78 -3.21
CA PRO A 131 6.31 9.09 -3.83
C PRO A 131 5.13 10.04 -3.93
N THR A 132 4.62 10.19 -5.14
CA THR A 132 3.41 10.99 -5.34
C THR A 132 2.27 10.34 -4.56
N GLU A 133 1.48 11.14 -3.88
CA GLU A 133 0.27 10.64 -3.24
C GLU A 133 -0.62 9.96 -4.26
N ALA A 134 -1.40 8.98 -3.78
CA ALA A 134 -2.36 8.28 -4.62
C ALA A 134 -3.28 9.28 -5.32
N PRO A 135 -3.54 9.08 -6.61
CA PRO A 135 -4.47 9.92 -7.34
C PRO A 135 -5.89 9.84 -6.78
#